data_8476584f45cacb4b6503cd252fa58cd8
#
_entry.id   8476584f45cacb4b6503cd252fa58cd8
#
_cell.length_a   1.000
_cell.length_b   1.000
_cell.length_c   1.000
_cell.angle_alpha   90.00
_cell.angle_beta   90.00
_cell.angle_gamma   90.00
#
_symmetry.space_group_name_H-M   'P 1'
#
loop_
_entity.id
_entity.type
_entity.pdbx_description
1 polymer ?
#
loop_
_entity_poly.entity_id
_entity_poly.type
_entity_poly.pdbx_seq_one_letter_code
_entity_poly.pdbx_strand_id
1 'polypeptide(L)'
;MKATTRSQFLSLLAIAAVVGSLTAGALSAQQVARFAAADVSPAATDATPTFYADVLPILQQNCQTCHREAGTNMGGNIAPWPLISYDDARVRAPRIANAVREGRMPPWDAAEQHKGTFENERVLEDEEKATLIAWAEEGTPPGNPADAPPTPDFLTAAMNSGSEWTLGEPDLILSFDEEYCLTDDIRDIYVDIPLRLTEAQLPQDRWIKSVEYRNGPAVHHIVGGVGGLVPGAEPRVYENGYGRLLRAGPREINFNMHYNKTPGPGTAVCSNVKVGITFKEPGEVIRHVTGGNSLL
;
A
#
# COMPACT_ATOMS: atom_id res chain seq x y z
N MET A 1 25.40 -58.48 -47.27
CA MET A 1 24.78 -59.76 -47.67
C MET A 1 23.37 -59.80 -47.24
N LYS A 2 22.44 -60.02 -48.21
CA LYS A 2 21.03 -60.45 -48.12
C LYS A 2 20.09 -59.56 -47.31
N ALA A 3 19.19 -58.68 -47.85
CA ALA A 3 18.10 -58.94 -48.81
C ALA A 3 16.98 -59.82 -48.23
N THR A 4 15.84 -59.31 -48.21
CA THR A 4 14.53 -59.77 -48.75
C THR A 4 13.42 -59.44 -47.72
N THR A 5 12.23 -59.05 -47.99
CA THR A 5 11.32 -58.78 -49.08
C THR A 5 9.92 -58.70 -48.53
N ARG A 6 9.12 -57.75 -48.95
CA ARG A 6 7.68 -57.73 -49.23
C ARG A 6 6.70 -58.52 -48.34
N SER A 7 5.64 -57.90 -47.96
CA SER A 7 4.29 -58.25 -48.43
C SER A 7 3.29 -57.16 -48.19
N GLN A 8 2.64 -56.75 -49.27
CA GLN A 8 1.43 -55.95 -49.33
C GLN A 8 0.22 -56.83 -49.00
N PHE A 9 -0.74 -56.31 -48.29
CA PHE A 9 -2.11 -56.74 -48.44
C PHE A 9 -3.02 -55.48 -48.43
N LEU A 10 -3.62 -55.31 -49.63
CA LEU A 10 -4.79 -54.49 -49.84
C LEU A 10 -6.00 -55.15 -49.14
N SER A 11 -6.79 -54.35 -48.51
CA SER A 11 -8.22 -54.65 -48.33
C SER A 11 -9.02 -53.37 -48.41
N LEU A 12 -9.67 -53.23 -49.52
CA LEU A 12 -10.80 -52.33 -49.74
C LEU A 12 -11.96 -52.79 -48.83
N LEU A 13 -12.69 -51.85 -48.18
CA LEU A 13 -14.16 -51.96 -48.09
C LEU A 13 -14.80 -50.69 -47.48
N ALA A 14 -15.68 -50.19 -48.30
CA ALA A 14 -16.96 -49.55 -48.01
C ALA A 14 -17.01 -48.14 -47.39
N ILE A 15 -17.25 -47.22 -48.28
CA ILE A 15 -17.80 -45.90 -48.03
C ILE A 15 -19.26 -46.07 -47.61
N ALA A 16 -19.60 -45.65 -46.40
CA ALA A 16 -20.97 -45.33 -46.01
C ALA A 16 -21.08 -43.82 -45.79
N ALA A 17 -21.63 -43.12 -46.75
CA ALA A 17 -21.94 -41.72 -46.64
C ALA A 17 -23.17 -41.56 -45.71
N VAL A 18 -22.95 -41.06 -44.51
CA VAL A 18 -24.05 -40.51 -43.70
C VAL A 18 -24.04 -39.01 -43.93
N VAL A 19 -24.96 -38.54 -44.75
CA VAL A 19 -25.30 -37.13 -44.90
C VAL A 19 -26.08 -36.73 -43.64
N GLY A 20 -25.37 -36.25 -42.65
CA GLY A 20 -25.99 -35.57 -41.52
C GLY A 20 -26.20 -34.11 -41.85
N SER A 21 -27.43 -33.72 -42.03
CA SER A 21 -27.85 -32.32 -42.23
C SER A 21 -27.49 -31.48 -41.02
N LEU A 22 -26.43 -30.71 -41.14
CA LEU A 22 -26.10 -29.61 -40.22
C LEU A 22 -27.06 -28.46 -40.53
N THR A 23 -28.18 -28.41 -39.82
CA THR A 23 -28.94 -27.17 -39.69
C THR A 23 -28.15 -26.23 -38.77
N ALA A 24 -27.32 -25.38 -39.37
CA ALA A 24 -26.78 -24.23 -38.71
C ALA A 24 -27.94 -23.29 -38.36
N GLY A 25 -28.41 -23.36 -37.13
CA GLY A 25 -29.29 -22.36 -36.57
C GLY A 25 -28.58 -21.03 -36.54
N ALA A 26 -28.84 -20.18 -37.51
CA ALA A 26 -28.43 -18.79 -37.48
C ALA A 26 -29.13 -18.13 -36.28
N LEU A 27 -28.44 -17.96 -35.18
CA LEU A 27 -28.83 -17.07 -34.09
C LEU A 27 -29.01 -15.68 -34.70
N SER A 28 -30.24 -15.19 -34.74
CA SER A 28 -30.52 -13.87 -35.28
C SER A 28 -29.72 -12.80 -34.52
N ALA A 29 -29.27 -11.80 -35.27
CA ALA A 29 -28.53 -10.65 -34.70
C ALA A 29 -29.26 -9.95 -33.53
N GLN A 30 -30.57 -10.20 -33.38
CA GLN A 30 -31.39 -9.71 -32.28
C GLN A 30 -31.20 -10.49 -30.97
N GLN A 31 -30.66 -11.70 -30.98
CA GLN A 31 -30.33 -12.42 -29.74
C GLN A 31 -28.96 -12.07 -29.21
N VAL A 32 -28.01 -11.68 -30.05
CA VAL A 32 -26.70 -11.19 -29.63
C VAL A 32 -26.78 -9.77 -29.03
N ALA A 33 -27.73 -8.96 -29.50
CA ALA A 33 -27.97 -7.61 -28.98
C ALA A 33 -28.60 -7.58 -27.56
N ARG A 34 -29.17 -8.69 -27.10
CA ARG A 34 -29.75 -8.77 -25.74
C ARG A 34 -28.77 -9.12 -24.63
N PHE A 35 -27.53 -9.52 -24.96
CA PHE A 35 -26.46 -9.74 -23.99
C PHE A 35 -25.50 -8.57 -23.89
N ALA A 36 -25.63 -7.52 -24.70
CA ALA A 36 -24.72 -6.38 -24.75
C ALA A 36 -25.30 -5.08 -24.18
N ALA A 37 -26.43 -5.13 -23.51
CA ALA A 37 -26.99 -3.96 -22.85
C ALA A 37 -27.74 -4.37 -21.58
N ALA A 38 -27.00 -4.92 -20.61
CA ALA A 38 -27.28 -4.58 -19.25
C ALA A 38 -26.46 -3.31 -19.00
N ASP A 39 -27.02 -2.17 -19.35
CA ASP A 39 -26.71 -0.91 -18.73
C ASP A 39 -26.98 -1.11 -17.23
N VAL A 40 -25.94 -1.54 -16.51
CA VAL A 40 -25.83 -1.28 -15.08
C VAL A 40 -25.42 0.18 -14.99
N SER A 41 -26.35 1.07 -15.32
CA SER A 41 -26.35 2.42 -14.77
C SER A 41 -26.45 2.18 -13.26
N PRO A 42 -25.46 2.55 -12.44
CA PRO A 42 -25.66 2.54 -11.02
C PRO A 42 -26.86 3.44 -10.78
N ALA A 43 -27.91 2.90 -10.18
CA ALA A 43 -28.99 3.70 -9.69
C ALA A 43 -28.37 4.68 -8.71
N ALA A 44 -28.22 5.93 -9.15
CA ALA A 44 -28.02 7.03 -8.24
C ALA A 44 -29.19 6.96 -7.27
N THR A 45 -28.97 6.38 -6.10
CA THR A 45 -29.94 6.45 -5.03
C THR A 45 -29.96 7.93 -4.67
N ASP A 46 -31.13 8.59 -4.82
CA ASP A 46 -31.39 9.96 -4.35
C ASP A 46 -31.23 10.11 -2.82
N ALA A 47 -30.65 9.13 -2.16
CA ALA A 47 -30.44 9.10 -0.73
C ALA A 47 -29.09 9.72 -0.38
N THR A 48 -29.12 10.68 0.52
CA THR A 48 -27.92 11.28 1.12
C THR A 48 -27.00 10.20 1.67
N PRO A 49 -25.72 10.17 1.27
CA PRO A 49 -24.76 9.20 1.80
C PRO A 49 -24.63 9.31 3.33
N THR A 50 -24.48 8.18 3.99
CA THR A 50 -24.29 8.10 5.44
C THR A 50 -22.90 7.63 5.81
N PHE A 51 -22.46 7.97 7.04
CA PHE A 51 -21.09 7.62 7.44
C PHE A 51 -20.85 6.12 7.47
N TYR A 52 -21.68 5.35 8.19
CA TYR A 52 -21.40 3.94 8.42
C TYR A 52 -21.58 3.07 7.18
N ALA A 53 -22.59 3.36 6.34
CA ALA A 53 -22.84 2.56 5.16
C ALA A 53 -21.96 2.95 3.96
N ASP A 54 -21.71 4.25 3.76
CA ASP A 54 -21.18 4.75 2.49
C ASP A 54 -19.76 5.33 2.65
N VAL A 55 -19.52 6.13 3.69
CA VAL A 55 -18.26 6.86 3.87
C VAL A 55 -17.18 6.01 4.53
N LEU A 56 -17.52 5.27 5.59
CA LEU A 56 -16.55 4.48 6.35
C LEU A 56 -15.84 3.42 5.51
N PRO A 57 -16.51 2.67 4.60
CA PRO A 57 -15.82 1.76 3.70
C PRO A 57 -14.74 2.45 2.86
N ILE A 58 -15.05 3.63 2.31
CA ILE A 58 -14.10 4.41 1.50
C ILE A 58 -12.91 4.86 2.35
N LEU A 59 -13.17 5.35 3.57
CA LEU A 59 -12.11 5.77 4.49
C LEU A 59 -11.22 4.61 4.90
N GLN A 60 -11.78 3.44 5.17
CA GLN A 60 -11.03 2.24 5.52
C GLN A 60 -10.10 1.80 4.39
N GLN A 61 -10.60 1.80 3.17
CA GLN A 61 -9.84 1.35 2.01
C GLN A 61 -8.75 2.35 1.60
N ASN A 62 -9.05 3.64 1.61
CA ASN A 62 -8.22 4.65 0.92
C ASN A 62 -7.51 5.64 1.87
N CYS A 63 -7.95 5.76 3.12
CA CYS A 63 -7.50 6.86 4.01
C CYS A 63 -6.89 6.38 5.32
N GLN A 64 -7.49 5.39 5.99
CA GLN A 64 -7.13 5.00 7.35
C GLN A 64 -5.78 4.33 7.47
N THR A 65 -5.19 3.85 6.38
CA THR A 65 -3.80 3.37 6.38
C THR A 65 -2.83 4.46 6.86
N CYS A 66 -3.11 5.72 6.54
CA CYS A 66 -2.32 6.88 6.99
C CYS A 66 -3.02 7.69 8.08
N HIS A 67 -4.36 7.89 7.98
CA HIS A 67 -5.15 8.71 8.89
C HIS A 67 -5.64 7.92 10.11
N ARG A 68 -4.73 7.60 11.02
CA ARG A 68 -4.97 6.89 12.28
C ARG A 68 -4.07 7.43 13.38
N GLU A 69 -4.22 6.95 14.61
CA GLU A 69 -3.46 7.44 15.74
C GLU A 69 -1.96 7.12 15.65
N ALA A 70 -1.15 8.01 16.24
CA ALA A 70 0.29 7.81 16.35
C ALA A 70 0.60 6.47 17.05
N GLY A 71 1.53 5.70 16.49
CA GLY A 71 1.92 4.39 17.00
C GLY A 71 1.18 3.21 16.38
N THR A 72 0.10 3.45 15.64
CA THR A 72 -0.64 2.39 14.93
C THR A 72 -0.45 2.44 13.42
N ASN A 73 0.47 3.26 12.92
CA ASN A 73 0.69 3.38 11.48
C ASN A 73 1.71 2.39 10.96
N MET A 74 1.41 1.78 9.84
CA MET A 74 2.36 0.96 9.10
C MET A 74 3.23 1.85 8.21
N GLY A 75 4.54 1.61 8.18
CA GLY A 75 5.45 2.37 7.35
C GLY A 75 5.81 3.77 7.86
N GLY A 76 5.40 4.13 9.06
CA GLY A 76 5.92 5.32 9.74
C GLY A 76 5.32 6.67 9.35
N ASN A 77 4.39 6.75 8.41
CA ASN A 77 3.71 8.00 8.10
C ASN A 77 2.42 8.16 8.87
N ILE A 78 2.38 9.21 9.66
CA ILE A 78 1.20 9.62 10.42
C ILE A 78 0.62 10.83 9.73
N ALA A 79 -0.61 10.71 9.22
CA ALA A 79 -1.36 11.89 8.84
C ALA A 79 -1.66 12.75 10.08
N PRO A 80 -1.81 14.07 9.93
CA PRO A 80 -1.88 15.00 11.07
C PRO A 80 -3.08 14.79 12.01
N TRP A 81 -4.04 13.95 11.62
CA TRP A 81 -5.22 13.58 12.41
C TRP A 81 -5.81 12.24 11.97
N PRO A 82 -6.43 11.48 12.86
CA PRO A 82 -7.11 10.24 12.51
C PRO A 82 -8.44 10.51 11.77
N LEU A 83 -8.88 9.50 11.00
CA LEU A 83 -10.19 9.38 10.36
C LEU A 83 -10.80 8.01 10.66
N ILE A 84 -10.68 7.55 11.91
CA ILE A 84 -11.08 6.20 12.32
C ILE A 84 -12.55 6.17 12.72
N SER A 85 -13.00 7.19 13.44
CA SER A 85 -14.36 7.27 13.96
C SER A 85 -15.23 8.27 13.18
N TYR A 86 -16.55 8.16 13.39
CA TYR A 86 -17.50 9.15 12.90
C TYR A 86 -17.15 10.57 13.36
N ASP A 87 -16.80 10.72 14.62
CA ASP A 87 -16.45 12.04 15.19
C ASP A 87 -15.17 12.60 14.58
N ASP A 88 -14.18 11.76 14.30
CA ASP A 88 -12.96 12.18 13.60
C ASP A 88 -13.26 12.72 12.21
N ALA A 89 -14.06 12.01 11.46
CA ALA A 89 -14.40 12.36 10.09
C ALA A 89 -15.32 13.58 10.01
N ARG A 90 -16.36 13.61 10.84
CA ARG A 90 -17.40 14.66 10.86
C ARG A 90 -16.81 16.06 11.07
N VAL A 91 -15.94 16.22 12.05
CA VAL A 91 -15.34 17.54 12.34
C VAL A 91 -14.38 17.99 11.24
N ARG A 92 -13.99 17.10 10.33
CA ARG A 92 -13.06 17.35 9.23
C ARG A 92 -13.69 17.26 7.84
N ALA A 93 -15.00 16.99 7.80
CA ALA A 93 -15.72 16.76 6.54
C ALA A 93 -15.47 17.85 5.47
N PRO A 94 -15.48 19.16 5.78
CA PRO A 94 -15.17 20.17 4.77
C PRO A 94 -13.73 20.08 4.25
N ARG A 95 -12.77 19.65 5.07
CA ARG A 95 -11.37 19.47 4.65
C ARG A 95 -11.21 18.22 3.82
N ILE A 96 -11.93 17.14 4.15
CA ILE A 96 -11.97 15.90 3.36
C ILE A 96 -12.51 16.24 1.96
N ALA A 97 -13.68 16.86 1.86
CA ALA A 97 -14.30 17.22 0.59
C ALA A 97 -13.39 18.08 -0.28
N ASN A 98 -12.75 19.10 0.30
CA ASN A 98 -11.84 19.97 -0.46
C ASN A 98 -10.58 19.23 -0.92
N ALA A 99 -9.98 18.41 -0.07
CA ALA A 99 -8.77 17.67 -0.42
C ALA A 99 -9.03 16.64 -1.53
N VAL A 100 -10.17 15.98 -1.48
CA VAL A 100 -10.60 15.01 -2.50
C VAL A 100 -10.96 15.71 -3.81
N ARG A 101 -11.69 16.82 -3.75
CA ARG A 101 -12.09 17.62 -4.93
C ARG A 101 -10.88 18.17 -5.68
N GLU A 102 -9.88 18.61 -4.94
CA GLU A 102 -8.63 19.16 -5.49
C GLU A 102 -7.60 18.08 -5.87
N GLY A 103 -7.91 16.80 -5.67
CA GLY A 103 -7.01 15.68 -5.96
C GLY A 103 -5.77 15.61 -5.08
N ARG A 104 -5.77 16.31 -3.91
CA ARG A 104 -4.65 16.26 -2.97
C ARG A 104 -4.65 15.03 -2.08
N MET A 105 -5.79 14.33 -2.00
CA MET A 105 -5.96 13.09 -1.23
C MET A 105 -6.81 12.08 -2.02
N PRO A 106 -6.40 10.81 -1.98
CA PRO A 106 -5.11 10.29 -1.49
C PRO A 106 -3.91 10.90 -2.25
N PRO A 107 -2.72 11.00 -1.63
CA PRO A 107 -1.54 11.54 -2.31
C PRO A 107 -1.05 10.56 -3.39
N TRP A 108 -1.23 10.92 -4.65
CA TRP A 108 -0.83 10.12 -5.80
C TRP A 108 -0.51 11.04 -6.98
N ASP A 109 0.76 11.08 -7.37
CA ASP A 109 1.27 12.03 -8.35
C ASP A 109 1.48 11.41 -9.77
N ALA A 110 1.07 10.15 -9.98
CA ALA A 110 1.16 9.57 -11.32
C ALA A 110 0.18 10.27 -12.26
N ALA A 111 0.62 10.52 -13.49
CA ALA A 111 -0.21 11.18 -14.47
C ALA A 111 -1.44 10.33 -14.84
N GLU A 112 -2.56 10.97 -15.11
CA GLU A 112 -3.88 10.34 -15.35
C GLU A 112 -3.85 9.23 -16.41
N GLN A 113 -3.03 9.36 -17.45
CA GLN A 113 -2.88 8.32 -18.48
C GLN A 113 -2.29 7.00 -17.96
N HIS A 114 -1.79 6.98 -16.74
CA HIS A 114 -1.25 5.80 -16.06
C HIS A 114 -2.18 5.23 -15.00
N LYS A 115 -3.40 5.74 -14.87
CA LYS A 115 -4.43 5.20 -13.97
C LYS A 115 -4.64 3.70 -14.26
N GLY A 116 -4.67 2.88 -13.22
CA GLY A 116 -4.79 1.43 -13.31
C GLY A 116 -3.51 0.69 -13.74
N THR A 117 -2.35 1.38 -13.79
CA THR A 117 -1.08 0.77 -14.21
C THR A 117 -0.26 0.23 -13.03
N PHE A 118 -0.41 0.82 -11.86
CA PHE A 118 0.42 0.49 -10.69
C PHE A 118 -0.30 -0.44 -9.73
N GLU A 119 0.39 -1.46 -9.25
CA GLU A 119 -0.16 -2.45 -8.32
C GLU A 119 -0.66 -1.85 -7.00
N ASN A 120 -0.01 -0.80 -6.52
CA ASN A 120 -0.34 -0.11 -5.26
C ASN A 120 -0.95 1.26 -5.47
N GLU A 121 -1.69 1.43 -6.55
CA GLU A 121 -2.32 2.70 -6.91
C GLU A 121 -3.31 3.18 -5.85
N ARG A 122 -3.25 4.47 -5.54
CA ARG A 122 -4.08 5.13 -4.54
C ARG A 122 -4.90 6.24 -5.16
N VAL A 123 -5.87 5.85 -5.95
CA VAL A 123 -6.78 6.78 -6.63
C VAL A 123 -8.20 6.43 -6.25
N LEU A 124 -8.97 7.42 -5.82
CA LEU A 124 -10.40 7.26 -5.61
C LEU A 124 -11.13 7.15 -6.95
N GLU A 125 -12.10 6.27 -7.00
CA GLU A 125 -13.06 6.26 -8.11
C GLU A 125 -13.97 7.49 -8.05
N ASP A 126 -14.53 7.88 -9.18
CA ASP A 126 -15.35 9.08 -9.26
C ASP A 126 -16.60 9.03 -8.36
N GLU A 127 -17.17 7.84 -8.18
CA GLU A 127 -18.28 7.60 -7.27
C GLU A 127 -17.87 7.74 -5.80
N GLU A 128 -16.70 7.26 -5.42
CA GLU A 128 -16.14 7.43 -4.08
C GLU A 128 -15.90 8.92 -3.75
N LYS A 129 -15.35 9.66 -4.71
CA LYS A 129 -15.18 11.13 -4.59
C LYS A 129 -16.51 11.83 -4.40
N ALA A 130 -17.49 11.49 -5.25
CA ALA A 130 -18.83 12.08 -5.18
C ALA A 130 -19.49 11.78 -3.81
N THR A 131 -19.39 10.56 -3.32
CA THR A 131 -19.93 10.14 -2.02
C THR A 131 -19.33 10.93 -0.87
N LEU A 132 -18.00 11.05 -0.82
CA LEU A 132 -17.31 11.81 0.24
C LEU A 132 -17.68 13.30 0.23
N ILE A 133 -17.81 13.87 -0.96
CA ILE A 133 -18.17 15.28 -1.15
C ILE A 133 -19.63 15.51 -0.75
N ALA A 134 -20.55 14.71 -1.25
CA ALA A 134 -21.97 14.81 -0.93
C ALA A 134 -22.22 14.66 0.57
N TRP A 135 -21.65 13.65 1.21
CA TRP A 135 -21.77 13.46 2.66
C TRP A 135 -21.33 14.68 3.45
N ALA A 136 -20.20 15.28 3.06
CA ALA A 136 -19.66 16.46 3.72
C ALA A 136 -20.54 17.70 3.55
N GLU A 137 -21.19 17.85 2.39
CA GLU A 137 -22.01 19.01 2.05
C GLU A 137 -23.45 18.88 2.56
N GLU A 138 -23.94 17.67 2.77
CA GLU A 138 -25.32 17.37 3.19
C GLU A 138 -25.46 17.16 4.72
N GLY A 139 -24.52 17.66 5.51
CA GLY A 139 -24.63 17.72 6.96
C GLY A 139 -24.08 16.51 7.71
N THR A 140 -23.29 15.68 7.04
CA THR A 140 -22.55 14.55 7.64
C THR A 140 -23.42 13.54 8.41
N PRO A 141 -24.51 13.01 7.85
CA PRO A 141 -25.36 12.07 8.57
C PRO A 141 -24.59 10.80 8.98
N PRO A 142 -24.76 10.34 10.26
CA PRO A 142 -24.06 9.13 10.71
C PRO A 142 -24.57 7.84 10.07
N GLY A 143 -25.86 7.74 9.81
CA GLY A 143 -26.50 6.47 9.43
C GLY A 143 -26.63 5.51 10.61
N ASN A 144 -26.84 4.24 10.31
CA ASN A 144 -26.97 3.20 11.33
C ASN A 144 -25.61 2.55 11.61
N PRO A 145 -25.11 2.55 12.86
CA PRO A 145 -23.85 1.91 13.23
C PRO A 145 -23.76 0.41 12.90
N ALA A 146 -24.91 -0.27 12.76
CA ALA A 146 -24.93 -1.68 12.37
C ALA A 146 -24.52 -1.92 10.90
N ASP A 147 -24.53 -0.88 10.06
CA ASP A 147 -24.11 -0.94 8.66
C ASP A 147 -22.59 -0.77 8.52
N ALA A 148 -21.87 -0.51 9.63
CA ALA A 148 -20.43 -0.39 9.61
C ALA A 148 -19.73 -1.67 9.09
N PRO A 149 -18.78 -1.56 8.16
CA PRO A 149 -17.97 -2.70 7.77
C PRO A 149 -17.09 -3.18 8.93
N PRO A 150 -16.59 -4.42 8.87
CA PRO A 150 -15.61 -4.90 9.85
C PRO A 150 -14.40 -3.97 9.96
N THR A 151 -13.86 -3.86 11.17
CA THR A 151 -12.62 -3.10 11.38
C THR A 151 -11.47 -3.75 10.59
N PRO A 152 -10.71 -2.98 9.80
CA PRO A 152 -9.61 -3.53 9.03
C PRO A 152 -8.52 -4.18 9.90
N ASP A 153 -7.93 -5.27 9.40
CA ASP A 153 -6.92 -6.03 10.12
C ASP A 153 -5.70 -5.20 10.54
N PHE A 154 -5.31 -4.23 9.72
CA PHE A 154 -4.18 -3.34 10.05
C PHE A 154 -4.45 -2.46 11.29
N LEU A 155 -5.70 -2.20 11.63
CA LEU A 155 -6.06 -1.52 12.88
C LEU A 155 -6.09 -2.50 14.05
N THR A 156 -6.67 -3.68 13.86
CA THR A 156 -6.82 -4.69 14.92
C THR A 156 -5.48 -5.34 15.29
N ALA A 157 -4.62 -5.63 14.32
CA ALA A 157 -3.31 -6.21 14.56
C ALA A 157 -2.43 -5.30 15.41
N ALA A 158 -2.39 -4.00 15.10
CA ALA A 158 -1.65 -3.02 15.87
C ALA A 158 -2.21 -2.85 17.29
N MET A 159 -3.53 -2.91 17.46
CA MET A 159 -4.19 -2.78 18.77
C MET A 159 -4.02 -4.02 19.66
N ASN A 160 -3.92 -5.20 19.07
CA ASN A 160 -3.90 -6.46 19.81
C ASN A 160 -2.49 -6.99 20.11
N SER A 161 -1.46 -6.52 19.39
CA SER A 161 -0.10 -7.04 19.54
C SER A 161 0.61 -6.58 20.79
N GLY A 162 0.20 -5.47 21.41
CA GLY A 162 0.95 -4.80 22.48
C GLY A 162 2.36 -4.33 22.05
N SER A 163 2.73 -4.62 20.80
CA SER A 163 4.00 -4.22 20.18
C SER A 163 3.80 -2.95 19.35
N GLU A 164 4.82 -2.10 19.35
CA GLU A 164 4.87 -0.96 18.41
C GLU A 164 5.14 -1.41 16.96
N TRP A 165 5.47 -2.68 16.72
CA TRP A 165 5.84 -3.24 15.42
C TRP A 165 4.70 -4.07 14.81
N THR A 166 4.36 -3.78 13.54
CA THR A 166 3.26 -4.47 12.86
C THR A 166 3.64 -5.85 12.32
N LEU A 167 4.94 -6.05 12.03
CA LEU A 167 5.47 -7.33 11.57
C LEU A 167 5.97 -8.25 12.70
N GLY A 168 5.68 -7.88 13.96
CA GLY A 168 6.22 -8.53 15.15
C GLY A 168 7.54 -7.92 15.60
N GLU A 169 8.08 -8.40 16.74
CA GLU A 169 9.32 -7.88 17.30
C GLU A 169 10.50 -8.06 16.34
N PRO A 170 11.25 -6.99 16.02
CA PRO A 170 12.42 -7.09 15.16
C PRO A 170 13.60 -7.78 15.86
N ASP A 171 14.46 -8.43 15.09
CA ASP A 171 15.73 -8.99 15.60
C ASP A 171 16.75 -7.90 15.95
N LEU A 172 16.65 -6.75 15.29
CA LEU A 172 17.55 -5.60 15.48
C LEU A 172 16.75 -4.31 15.39
N ILE A 173 16.87 -3.47 16.40
CA ILE A 173 16.32 -2.12 16.40
C ILE A 173 17.46 -1.13 16.37
N LEU A 174 17.46 -0.24 15.39
CA LEU A 174 18.38 0.87 15.26
C LEU A 174 17.62 2.18 15.48
N SER A 175 18.25 3.12 16.17
CA SER A 175 17.72 4.48 16.37
C SER A 175 18.86 5.48 16.29
N PHE A 176 18.53 6.73 16.02
CA PHE A 176 19.52 7.81 16.15
C PHE A 176 19.94 7.97 17.61
N ASP A 177 21.21 8.35 17.82
CA ASP A 177 21.77 8.56 19.16
C ASP A 177 21.03 9.71 19.88
N GLU A 178 20.61 10.73 19.13
CA GLU A 178 19.89 11.89 19.63
C GLU A 178 18.67 12.21 18.76
N GLU A 179 17.65 12.82 19.36
CA GLU A 179 16.52 13.35 18.62
C GLU A 179 16.95 14.54 17.76
N TYR A 180 16.40 14.60 16.53
CA TYR A 180 16.57 15.78 15.69
C TYR A 180 15.43 16.76 15.94
N CYS A 181 15.78 17.99 16.35
CA CYS A 181 14.82 19.01 16.74
C CYS A 181 14.68 20.08 15.66
N LEU A 182 13.44 20.36 15.28
CA LEU A 182 13.04 21.41 14.34
C LEU A 182 12.51 22.61 15.10
N THR A 183 13.04 23.80 14.83
CA THR A 183 12.56 25.05 15.42
C THR A 183 11.25 25.52 14.78
N ASP A 184 10.62 26.52 15.36
CA ASP A 184 9.32 27.04 14.91
C ASP A 184 9.31 27.54 13.47
N ASP A 185 10.42 28.07 13.00
CA ASP A 185 10.59 28.68 11.67
C ASP A 185 10.86 27.68 10.53
N ILE A 186 11.27 26.46 10.87
CA ILE A 186 11.54 25.44 9.88
C ILE A 186 10.22 24.88 9.30
N ARG A 187 10.12 24.96 7.99
CA ARG A 187 9.02 24.32 7.23
C ARG A 187 9.49 23.02 6.58
N ASP A 188 10.64 23.05 5.95
CA ASP A 188 11.13 22.00 5.07
C ASP A 188 12.65 21.95 5.15
N ILE A 189 13.20 20.77 5.43
CA ILE A 189 14.65 20.57 5.54
C ILE A 189 15.05 19.14 5.21
N TYR A 190 16.17 19.01 4.50
CA TYR A 190 16.86 17.74 4.25
C TYR A 190 18.11 17.67 5.07
N VAL A 191 18.32 16.56 5.80
CA VAL A 191 19.46 16.36 6.67
C VAL A 191 19.98 14.94 6.53
N ASP A 192 21.29 14.81 6.38
CA ASP A 192 21.95 13.51 6.44
C ASP A 192 22.29 13.18 7.89
N ILE A 193 21.71 12.12 8.41
CA ILE A 193 21.94 11.64 9.78
C ILE A 193 22.60 10.27 9.72
N PRO A 194 23.86 10.12 10.16
CA PRO A 194 24.50 8.82 10.26
C PRO A 194 23.97 8.05 11.47
N LEU A 195 23.60 6.80 11.24
CA LEU A 195 23.26 5.85 12.28
C LEU A 195 24.44 4.87 12.46
N ARG A 196 24.90 4.69 13.68
CA ARG A 196 26.01 3.79 14.00
C ARG A 196 25.52 2.41 14.33
N LEU A 197 25.97 1.44 13.53
CA LEU A 197 25.83 0.03 13.81
C LEU A 197 27.11 -0.49 14.46
N THR A 198 27.01 -0.99 15.66
CA THR A 198 28.14 -1.54 16.39
C THR A 198 28.34 -3.02 16.11
N GLU A 199 29.55 -3.53 16.35
CA GLU A 199 29.83 -4.97 16.25
C GLU A 199 28.99 -5.79 17.23
N ALA A 200 28.72 -5.27 18.42
CA ALA A 200 27.87 -5.94 19.42
C ALA A 200 26.41 -6.11 18.95
N GLN A 201 25.90 -5.13 18.19
CA GLN A 201 24.53 -5.19 17.65
C GLN A 201 24.42 -6.15 16.46
N LEU A 202 25.46 -6.21 15.61
CA LEU A 202 25.50 -7.11 14.46
C LEU A 202 26.92 -7.65 14.26
N PRO A 203 27.27 -8.77 14.92
CA PRO A 203 28.63 -9.33 14.88
C PRO A 203 28.96 -10.04 13.56
N GLN A 204 27.98 -10.35 12.74
CA GLN A 204 28.15 -11.02 11.45
C GLN A 204 27.16 -10.50 10.43
N ASP A 205 27.47 -10.69 9.16
CA ASP A 205 26.58 -10.36 8.05
C ASP A 205 25.27 -11.13 8.17
N ARG A 206 24.14 -10.45 7.99
CA ARG A 206 22.80 -11.07 8.00
C ARG A 206 21.98 -10.61 6.81
N TRP A 207 21.12 -11.49 6.33
CA TRP A 207 20.18 -11.18 5.27
C TRP A 207 18.88 -10.61 5.85
N ILE A 208 18.52 -9.42 5.43
CA ILE A 208 17.28 -8.76 5.85
C ILE A 208 16.08 -9.49 5.24
N LYS A 209 15.12 -9.84 6.09
CA LYS A 209 13.80 -10.35 5.73
C LYS A 209 12.80 -9.21 5.62
N SER A 210 12.79 -8.31 6.59
CA SER A 210 11.89 -7.15 6.58
C SER A 210 12.51 -5.94 7.25
N VAL A 211 12.02 -4.77 6.86
CA VAL A 211 12.37 -3.47 7.45
C VAL A 211 11.09 -2.70 7.73
N GLU A 212 10.95 -2.25 8.95
CA GLU A 212 9.86 -1.42 9.40
C GLU A 212 10.40 -0.16 10.07
N TYR A 213 9.83 0.98 9.73
CA TYR A 213 10.21 2.26 10.30
C TYR A 213 9.16 2.73 11.30
N ARG A 214 9.64 3.29 12.42
CA ARG A 214 8.86 4.09 13.36
C ARG A 214 9.46 5.48 13.37
N ASN A 215 8.82 6.40 12.70
CA ASN A 215 9.27 7.77 12.62
C ASN A 215 8.50 8.66 13.59
N GLY A 216 9.19 9.66 14.09
CA GLY A 216 8.59 10.71 14.89
C GLY A 216 7.85 11.76 14.05
N PRO A 217 7.32 12.77 14.72
CA PRO A 217 6.65 13.89 14.08
C PRO A 217 7.52 14.58 13.02
N ALA A 218 6.85 15.16 12.02
CA ALA A 218 7.47 15.92 10.94
C ALA A 218 8.38 15.14 9.97
N VAL A 219 8.65 13.87 10.18
CA VAL A 219 9.36 13.04 9.19
C VAL A 219 8.45 12.84 7.98
N HIS A 220 8.84 13.38 6.82
CA HIS A 220 8.09 13.24 5.59
C HIS A 220 8.53 11.99 4.81
N HIS A 221 9.83 11.83 4.54
CA HIS A 221 10.38 10.61 3.98
C HIS A 221 11.83 10.39 4.39
N ILE A 222 12.31 9.19 4.14
CA ILE A 222 13.69 8.76 4.42
C ILE A 222 14.23 8.12 3.15
N VAL A 223 15.41 8.56 2.72
CA VAL A 223 16.13 7.96 1.59
C VAL A 223 17.42 7.33 2.09
N GLY A 224 17.80 6.20 1.57
CA GLY A 224 19.03 5.52 1.97
C GLY A 224 18.84 4.52 3.11
N GLY A 225 19.84 4.40 3.97
CA GLY A 225 19.81 3.45 5.07
C GLY A 225 19.72 1.99 4.63
N VAL A 226 18.88 1.22 5.30
CA VAL A 226 18.60 -0.18 4.98
C VAL A 226 17.38 -0.36 4.07
N GLY A 227 16.79 0.73 3.66
CA GLY A 227 15.62 0.88 2.79
C GLY A 227 15.12 2.31 2.89
N GLY A 228 14.25 2.74 2.01
CA GLY A 228 13.60 4.05 2.11
C GLY A 228 12.26 3.96 2.82
N LEU A 229 11.77 5.10 3.28
CA LEU A 229 10.41 5.31 3.74
C LEU A 229 9.80 6.44 2.94
N VAL A 230 8.65 6.19 2.35
CA VAL A 230 7.84 7.23 1.70
C VAL A 230 6.45 7.28 2.35
N PRO A 231 5.74 8.41 2.26
CA PRO A 231 4.40 8.55 2.81
C PRO A 231 3.47 7.39 2.41
N GLY A 232 2.87 6.75 3.43
CA GLY A 232 1.91 5.67 3.24
C GLY A 232 2.50 4.34 2.75
N ALA A 233 3.80 4.19 2.70
CA ALA A 233 4.41 2.90 2.34
C ALA A 233 4.20 1.87 3.45
N GLU A 234 3.91 0.65 3.03
CA GLU A 234 3.94 -0.52 3.90
C GLU A 234 5.37 -0.85 4.32
N PRO A 235 5.56 -1.56 5.46
CA PRO A 235 6.85 -2.12 5.80
C PRO A 235 7.38 -2.99 4.66
N ARG A 236 8.66 -2.86 4.37
CA ARG A 236 9.27 -3.65 3.31
C ARG A 236 9.47 -5.08 3.77
N VAL A 237 8.91 -6.03 3.04
CA VAL A 237 9.13 -7.46 3.23
C VAL A 237 9.78 -8.03 1.96
N TYR A 238 10.89 -8.76 2.12
CA TYR A 238 11.52 -9.49 1.03
C TYR A 238 10.91 -10.88 0.94
N GLU A 239 10.41 -11.24 -0.23
CA GLU A 239 9.84 -12.55 -0.51
C GLU A 239 10.81 -13.69 -0.22
N ASN A 240 10.29 -14.91 -0.15
CA ASN A 240 11.11 -16.11 0.05
C ASN A 240 12.16 -16.24 -1.06
N GLY A 241 13.40 -16.50 -0.66
CA GLY A 241 14.53 -16.60 -1.57
C GLY A 241 15.16 -15.26 -1.98
N TYR A 242 14.65 -14.11 -1.47
CA TYR A 242 15.22 -12.79 -1.69
C TYR A 242 15.59 -12.12 -0.37
N GLY A 243 16.60 -11.27 -0.42
CA GLY A 243 17.03 -10.49 0.74
C GLY A 243 18.07 -9.43 0.38
N ARG A 244 18.21 -8.46 1.25
CA ARG A 244 19.28 -7.46 1.20
C ARG A 244 20.30 -7.79 2.27
N LEU A 245 21.57 -7.81 1.91
CA LEU A 245 22.64 -8.09 2.86
C LEU A 245 22.92 -6.87 3.72
N LEU A 246 22.79 -7.02 5.04
CA LEU A 246 23.31 -6.08 6.02
C LEU A 246 24.67 -6.59 6.53
N ARG A 247 25.69 -5.82 6.27
CA ARG A 247 27.05 -6.13 6.70
C ARG A 247 27.21 -5.90 8.20
N ALA A 248 28.04 -6.73 8.82
CA ALA A 248 28.42 -6.61 10.23
C ALA A 248 28.94 -5.22 10.59
N GLY A 249 28.79 -4.87 11.87
CA GLY A 249 29.42 -3.68 12.44
C GLY A 249 30.94 -3.87 12.72
N PRO A 250 31.65 -2.81 13.06
CA PRO A 250 31.17 -1.44 13.18
C PRO A 250 31.07 -0.73 11.83
N ARG A 251 30.02 0.04 11.63
CA ARG A 251 29.82 0.85 10.42
C ARG A 251 28.83 1.97 10.62
N GLU A 252 28.85 2.95 9.75
CA GLU A 252 27.81 3.96 9.65
C GLU A 252 26.86 3.64 8.51
N ILE A 253 25.57 3.92 8.73
CA ILE A 253 24.51 3.81 7.76
C ILE A 253 23.88 5.20 7.63
N ASN A 254 24.05 5.85 6.48
CA ASN A 254 23.52 7.19 6.27
C ASN A 254 22.05 7.16 5.89
N PHE A 255 21.29 8.02 6.54
CA PHE A 255 19.88 8.29 6.28
C PHE A 255 19.75 9.75 5.83
N ASN A 256 19.26 9.96 4.62
CA ASN A 256 18.84 11.29 4.18
C ASN A 256 17.39 11.48 4.64
N MET A 257 17.22 12.33 5.64
CA MET A 257 15.96 12.62 6.29
C MET A 257 15.34 13.85 5.67
N HIS A 258 14.09 13.74 5.24
CA HIS A 258 13.27 14.88 4.86
C HIS A 258 12.25 15.16 5.95
N TYR A 259 12.35 16.33 6.55
CA TYR A 259 11.39 16.82 7.51
C TYR A 259 10.52 17.91 6.90
N ASN A 260 9.21 17.83 7.14
CA ASN A 260 8.25 18.83 6.70
C ASN A 260 7.20 19.06 7.78
N LYS A 261 6.93 20.33 8.11
CA LYS A 261 5.90 20.74 9.07
C LYS A 261 5.35 22.12 8.75
N THR A 262 4.21 22.46 9.32
CA THR A 262 3.72 23.84 9.30
C THR A 262 4.60 24.70 10.20
N PRO A 263 5.23 25.78 9.72
CA PRO A 263 6.00 26.69 10.57
C PRO A 263 5.07 27.60 11.37
N GLY A 264 5.53 28.11 12.50
CA GLY A 264 4.84 29.07 13.32
C GLY A 264 5.10 28.89 14.83
N PRO A 265 4.73 29.86 15.66
CA PRO A 265 4.95 29.79 17.10
C PRO A 265 4.34 28.53 17.74
N GLY A 266 5.15 27.82 18.54
CA GLY A 266 4.73 26.59 19.22
C GLY A 266 4.68 25.35 18.34
N THR A 267 5.27 25.38 17.14
CA THR A 267 5.37 24.22 16.25
C THR A 267 6.72 23.54 16.28
N ALA A 268 7.63 23.98 17.13
CA ALA A 268 8.89 23.27 17.36
C ALA A 268 8.63 21.83 17.78
N VAL A 269 9.41 20.88 17.22
CA VAL A 269 9.20 19.46 17.47
C VAL A 269 10.50 18.71 17.34
N CYS A 270 10.71 17.76 18.24
CA CYS A 270 11.83 16.83 18.17
C CYS A 270 11.34 15.47 17.66
N SER A 271 12.18 14.81 16.90
CA SER A 271 11.84 13.57 16.21
C SER A 271 13.00 12.59 16.30
N ASN A 272 12.70 11.36 16.68
CA ASN A 272 13.60 10.23 16.53
C ASN A 272 12.99 9.22 15.57
N VAL A 273 13.83 8.41 14.98
CA VAL A 273 13.44 7.32 14.10
C VAL A 273 13.97 6.01 14.65
N LYS A 274 13.10 5.02 14.74
CA LYS A 274 13.50 3.64 14.99
C LYS A 274 13.34 2.84 13.69
N VAL A 275 14.30 1.97 13.44
CA VAL A 275 14.29 1.06 12.30
C VAL A 275 14.34 -0.35 12.83
N GLY A 276 13.23 -1.06 12.70
CA GLY A 276 13.12 -2.48 13.04
C GLY A 276 13.54 -3.35 11.86
N ILE A 277 14.45 -4.27 12.07
CA ILE A 277 14.98 -5.16 11.06
C ILE A 277 14.80 -6.60 11.53
N THR A 278 14.12 -7.40 10.70
CA THR A 278 14.03 -8.85 10.90
C THR A 278 14.93 -9.54 9.88
N PHE A 279 15.60 -10.59 10.29
CA PHE A 279 16.53 -11.31 9.45
C PHE A 279 15.96 -12.63 8.94
N LYS A 280 16.48 -13.08 7.81
CA LYS A 280 16.28 -14.42 7.27
C LYS A 280 16.96 -15.46 8.17
N GLU A 281 16.41 -16.67 8.17
CA GLU A 281 16.98 -17.78 8.92
C GLU A 281 18.38 -18.15 8.40
N PRO A 282 19.29 -18.60 9.27
CA PRO A 282 20.59 -19.10 8.86
C PRO A 282 20.48 -20.25 7.87
N GLY A 283 21.23 -20.18 6.76
CA GLY A 283 21.26 -21.24 5.75
C GLY A 283 20.19 -21.13 4.66
N GLU A 284 19.29 -20.18 4.73
CA GLU A 284 18.39 -19.87 3.63
C GLU A 284 19.18 -19.38 2.40
N VAL A 285 18.89 -19.96 1.23
CA VAL A 285 19.52 -19.53 -0.03
C VAL A 285 18.87 -18.23 -0.50
N ILE A 286 19.65 -17.16 -0.52
CA ILE A 286 19.14 -15.82 -0.80
C ILE A 286 19.68 -15.29 -2.13
N ARG A 287 18.78 -14.78 -2.95
CA ARG A 287 19.14 -13.93 -4.08
C ARG A 287 19.29 -12.50 -3.58
N HIS A 288 20.45 -11.92 -3.85
CA HIS A 288 20.76 -10.58 -3.38
C HIS A 288 19.93 -9.53 -4.13
N VAL A 289 19.10 -8.81 -3.39
CA VAL A 289 18.48 -7.59 -3.88
C VAL A 289 19.46 -6.45 -3.72
N THR A 290 20.06 -6.01 -4.80
CA THR A 290 20.82 -4.77 -4.83
C THR A 290 19.85 -3.60 -4.91
N GLY A 291 19.81 -2.77 -3.88
CA GLY A 291 19.23 -1.46 -4.02
C GLY A 291 20.10 -0.66 -4.99
N GLY A 292 19.62 -0.41 -6.18
CA GLY A 292 20.22 0.62 -7.01
C GLY A 292 19.94 1.95 -6.34
N ASN A 293 20.95 2.62 -5.82
CA ASN A 293 20.92 4.06 -5.72
C ASN A 293 21.00 4.56 -7.18
N SER A 294 19.88 4.56 -7.87
CA SER A 294 19.75 5.42 -9.02
C SER A 294 19.66 6.84 -8.47
N LEU A 295 20.81 7.42 -8.24
CA LEU A 295 20.94 8.86 -8.27
C LEU A 295 20.64 9.24 -9.72
N LEU A 296 19.46 9.72 -9.96
CA LEU A 296 19.17 10.56 -11.10
C LEU A 296 19.57 11.97 -10.78
#